data_04d4181c312db488fd688ce91cb6b5fb
#
_entry.id   04d4181c312db488fd688ce91cb6b5fb
#
_cell.length_a   1.000
_cell.length_b   1.000
_cell.length_c   1.000
_cell.angle_alpha   90.00
_cell.angle_beta   90.00
_cell.angle_gamma   90.00
#
_symmetry.space_group_name_H-M   'P 1'
#
loop_
_entity.id
_entity.type
_entity.pdbx_description
1 polymer ?
#
loop_
_entity_poly.entity_id
_entity_poly.type
_entity_poly.pdbx_seq_one_letter_code
_entity_poly.pdbx_strand_id
1 'polypeptide(L)'
;DYTRENETPLLWVSEGFTNYYGIVGTYRGGVTSKEQFLSAAANAAAGIENTEARKYISPADSSVSTWMGYDTPVAFGISYYTQGQNLACLLDLSIRNDTNGTASLDDVFRALYNDHYKKGRGFTTDDMIGIINRITKKDYRDFFNRYVFGVEVPDYDRIFGYAGYKLEKKPQATPDFGFSVRPRNGGFTINSVEPNGSAAAAKLQTGDVITKINGGSVFEAPFGTFAGKEIKLTVTRGGEEIELPMKVGSREFMAYSLSEDTAATPQQIKVRDGWLKQ
;
A
#
# COMPACT_ATOMS: atom_id res chain seq x y z
N ASP A 1 24.58 -9.39 -8.01
CA ASP A 1 24.80 -10.45 -8.97
C ASP A 1 23.61 -10.47 -9.94
N TYR A 2 23.89 -10.41 -11.27
CA TYR A 2 22.84 -10.40 -12.30
C TYR A 2 22.60 -11.81 -12.87
N THR A 3 23.23 -12.82 -12.32
CA THR A 3 23.13 -14.22 -12.79
C THR A 3 22.18 -15.07 -11.95
N ARG A 4 21.66 -14.55 -10.85
CA ARG A 4 20.71 -15.20 -9.96
C ARG A 4 19.89 -14.14 -9.19
N GLU A 5 18.81 -14.57 -8.57
CA GLU A 5 17.97 -13.78 -7.68
C GLU A 5 18.78 -13.27 -6.48
N ASN A 6 18.52 -12.04 -6.07
CA ASN A 6 19.12 -11.45 -4.87
C ASN A 6 18.13 -11.61 -3.71
N GLU A 7 18.32 -12.66 -2.93
CA GLU A 7 17.53 -12.90 -1.72
C GLU A 7 17.92 -11.91 -0.62
N THR A 8 16.96 -11.14 -0.16
CA THR A 8 17.18 -10.17 0.92
C THR A 8 15.90 -9.92 1.70
N PRO A 9 15.96 -9.77 3.04
CA PRO A 9 14.82 -9.37 3.84
C PRO A 9 14.55 -7.86 3.81
N LEU A 10 15.21 -7.08 2.92
CA LEU A 10 15.21 -5.62 2.92
C LEU A 10 14.50 -4.99 1.73
N LEU A 11 13.76 -5.76 0.90
CA LEU A 11 12.99 -5.16 -0.21
C LEU A 11 11.92 -4.19 0.31
N TRP A 12 11.36 -4.42 1.48
CA TRP A 12 10.45 -3.47 2.12
C TRP A 12 11.11 -2.09 2.38
N VAL A 13 12.44 -2.05 2.53
CA VAL A 13 13.21 -0.79 2.60
C VAL A 13 13.48 -0.28 1.19
N SER A 14 14.15 -1.06 0.33
CA SER A 14 14.59 -0.58 -0.99
C SER A 14 13.43 -0.14 -1.87
N GLU A 15 12.33 -0.85 -1.83
CA GLU A 15 11.16 -0.59 -2.66
C GLU A 15 10.07 0.22 -1.93
N GLY A 16 9.78 -0.15 -0.68
CA GLY A 16 8.74 0.51 0.09
C GLY A 16 9.10 1.95 0.45
N PHE A 17 10.34 2.21 0.85
CA PHE A 17 10.78 3.59 1.12
C PHE A 17 10.89 4.40 -0.16
N THR A 18 11.25 3.78 -1.28
CA THR A 18 11.21 4.43 -2.59
C THR A 18 9.80 4.92 -2.93
N ASN A 19 8.77 4.09 -2.68
CA ASN A 19 7.38 4.50 -2.84
C ASN A 19 7.01 5.66 -1.91
N TYR A 20 7.38 5.59 -0.63
CA TYR A 20 7.14 6.67 0.33
C TYR A 20 7.80 7.97 -0.13
N TYR A 21 9.07 7.93 -0.52
CA TYR A 21 9.79 9.11 -1.02
C TYR A 21 9.30 9.61 -2.37
N GLY A 22 8.73 8.74 -3.20
CA GLY A 22 8.02 9.16 -4.42
C GLY A 22 6.84 10.08 -4.08
N ILE A 23 6.03 9.70 -3.08
CA ILE A 23 4.90 10.49 -2.61
C ILE A 23 5.38 11.77 -1.90
N VAL A 24 6.36 11.67 -1.00
CA VAL A 24 6.97 12.82 -0.32
C VAL A 24 7.59 13.78 -1.34
N GLY A 25 8.30 13.27 -2.35
CA GLY A 25 8.95 14.08 -3.39
C GLY A 25 7.96 14.83 -4.27
N THR A 26 6.87 14.19 -4.70
CA THR A 26 5.81 14.86 -5.48
C THR A 26 5.07 15.91 -4.66
N TYR A 27 4.88 15.67 -3.37
CA TYR A 27 4.28 16.66 -2.47
C TYR A 27 5.24 17.84 -2.22
N ARG A 28 6.50 17.59 -1.85
CA ARG A 28 7.51 18.63 -1.62
C ARG A 28 7.79 19.46 -2.89
N GLY A 29 7.67 18.85 -4.07
CA GLY A 29 7.77 19.50 -5.37
C GLY A 29 6.52 20.27 -5.81
N GLY A 30 5.45 20.30 -5.01
CA GLY A 30 4.20 21.00 -5.33
C GLY A 30 3.38 20.34 -6.45
N VAL A 31 3.67 19.09 -6.82
CA VAL A 31 2.94 18.35 -7.87
C VAL A 31 1.63 17.78 -7.31
N THR A 32 1.64 17.32 -6.06
CA THR A 32 0.46 16.79 -5.37
C THR A 32 0.02 17.71 -4.23
N SER A 33 -1.29 17.71 -3.94
CA SER A 33 -1.83 18.49 -2.83
C SER A 33 -1.58 17.82 -1.47
N LYS A 34 -1.78 18.57 -0.38
CA LYS A 34 -1.76 18.05 0.98
C LYS A 34 -2.78 16.92 1.17
N GLU A 35 -3.97 17.08 0.64
CA GLU A 35 -5.04 16.09 0.73
C GLU A 35 -4.67 14.80 0.02
N GLN A 36 -4.04 14.89 -1.15
CA GLN A 36 -3.54 13.73 -1.89
C GLN A 36 -2.41 13.00 -1.12
N PHE A 37 -1.50 13.76 -0.51
CA PHE A 37 -0.43 13.20 0.32
C PHE A 37 -1.00 12.46 1.55
N LEU A 38 -1.92 13.09 2.29
CA LEU A 38 -2.56 12.49 3.46
C LEU A 38 -3.40 11.26 3.09
N SER A 39 -4.12 11.34 1.95
CA SER A 39 -4.88 10.20 1.43
C SER A 39 -3.97 9.04 1.06
N ALA A 40 -2.80 9.29 0.47
CA ALA A 40 -1.83 8.24 0.15
C ALA A 40 -1.31 7.52 1.40
N ALA A 41 -1.02 8.27 2.48
CA ALA A 41 -0.61 7.69 3.77
C ALA A 41 -1.71 6.84 4.40
N ALA A 42 -2.94 7.36 4.45
CA ALA A 42 -4.10 6.63 4.99
C ALA A 42 -4.44 5.38 4.16
N ASN A 43 -4.41 5.49 2.83
CA ASN A 43 -4.71 4.38 1.92
C ASN A 43 -3.65 3.25 1.99
N ALA A 44 -2.38 3.58 2.22
CA ALA A 44 -1.35 2.56 2.44
C ALA A 44 -1.66 1.72 3.69
N ALA A 45 -2.03 2.36 4.80
CA ALA A 45 -2.45 1.68 6.02
C ALA A 45 -3.72 0.84 5.80
N ALA A 46 -4.77 1.42 5.17
CA ALA A 46 -6.01 0.73 4.87
C ALA A 46 -5.79 -0.49 3.96
N GLY A 47 -4.96 -0.35 2.92
CA GLY A 47 -4.65 -1.43 1.99
C GLY A 47 -4.02 -2.65 2.69
N ILE A 48 -3.12 -2.41 3.64
CA ILE A 48 -2.51 -3.48 4.44
C ILE A 48 -3.56 -4.12 5.33
N GLU A 49 -4.32 -3.33 6.09
CA GLU A 49 -5.29 -3.87 7.06
C GLU A 49 -6.44 -4.64 6.42
N ASN A 50 -6.80 -4.33 5.18
CA ASN A 50 -7.79 -5.08 4.41
C ASN A 50 -7.21 -6.30 3.66
N THR A 51 -5.91 -6.55 3.74
CA THR A 51 -5.26 -7.71 3.11
C THR A 51 -5.13 -8.86 4.12
N GLU A 52 -5.79 -9.99 3.88
CA GLU A 52 -5.78 -11.13 4.81
C GLU A 52 -4.36 -11.67 5.06
N ALA A 53 -3.51 -11.69 4.02
CA ALA A 53 -2.15 -12.21 4.09
C ALA A 53 -1.27 -11.47 5.13
N ARG A 54 -1.59 -10.21 5.47
CA ARG A 54 -0.85 -9.45 6.49
C ARG A 54 -0.82 -10.10 7.87
N LYS A 55 -1.80 -10.97 8.17
CA LYS A 55 -1.88 -11.69 9.44
C LYS A 55 -0.84 -12.80 9.58
N TYR A 56 -0.20 -13.17 8.47
CA TYR A 56 0.70 -14.33 8.39
C TYR A 56 2.05 -14.01 7.76
N ILE A 57 2.15 -12.94 6.97
CA ILE A 57 3.34 -12.58 6.20
C ILE A 57 3.84 -11.21 6.66
N SER A 58 4.99 -11.20 7.31
CA SER A 58 5.65 -9.97 7.72
C SER A 58 6.29 -9.23 6.53
N PRO A 59 6.65 -7.94 6.66
CA PRO A 59 7.42 -7.22 5.65
C PRO A 59 8.76 -7.88 5.29
N ALA A 60 9.46 -8.45 6.27
CA ALA A 60 10.69 -9.20 6.04
C ALA A 60 10.43 -10.49 5.25
N ASP A 61 9.39 -11.27 5.63
CA ASP A 61 9.02 -12.50 4.92
C ASP A 61 8.55 -12.21 3.49
N SER A 62 7.74 -11.18 3.30
CA SER A 62 7.29 -10.72 1.98
C SER A 62 8.46 -10.32 1.08
N SER A 63 9.53 -9.75 1.66
CA SER A 63 10.76 -9.40 0.94
C SER A 63 11.54 -10.65 0.49
N VAL A 64 11.70 -11.64 1.36
CA VAL A 64 12.45 -12.88 1.05
C VAL A 64 11.67 -13.76 0.07
N SER A 65 10.35 -13.86 0.26
CA SER A 65 9.50 -14.75 -0.55
C SER A 65 9.13 -14.19 -1.94
N THR A 66 9.62 -13.02 -2.31
CA THR A 66 9.20 -12.34 -3.55
C THR A 66 9.42 -13.21 -4.79
N TRP A 67 10.55 -13.92 -4.86
CA TRP A 67 10.91 -14.73 -6.03
C TRP A 67 10.02 -15.96 -6.22
N MET A 68 9.42 -16.48 -5.14
CA MET A 68 8.48 -17.61 -5.22
C MET A 68 7.22 -17.27 -6.05
N GLY A 69 6.82 -15.99 -6.09
CA GLY A 69 5.63 -15.53 -6.81
C GLY A 69 5.84 -15.38 -8.33
N TYR A 70 7.09 -15.38 -8.81
CA TYR A 70 7.36 -15.25 -10.26
C TYR A 70 7.07 -16.54 -11.03
N ASP A 71 7.35 -17.68 -10.43
CA ASP A 71 7.17 -18.99 -11.06
C ASP A 71 5.84 -19.67 -10.68
N THR A 72 5.22 -19.20 -9.60
CA THR A 72 3.96 -19.79 -9.11
C THR A 72 2.93 -18.69 -8.87
N PRO A 73 1.73 -18.78 -9.49
CA PRO A 73 0.65 -17.83 -9.20
C PRO A 73 0.31 -17.85 -7.71
N VAL A 74 0.70 -16.81 -6.98
CA VAL A 74 0.40 -16.69 -5.55
C VAL A 74 -0.95 -16.02 -5.42
N ALA A 75 -1.99 -16.80 -5.09
CA ALA A 75 -3.32 -16.29 -4.79
C ALA A 75 -3.39 -15.61 -3.40
N PHE A 76 -2.39 -15.86 -2.56
CA PHE A 76 -2.32 -15.35 -1.20
C PHE A 76 -0.96 -14.70 -0.93
N GLY A 77 -0.95 -13.39 -0.81
CA GLY A 77 0.28 -12.64 -0.59
C GLY A 77 0.00 -11.19 -0.19
N ILE A 78 1.06 -10.51 0.20
CA ILE A 78 1.06 -9.08 0.48
C ILE A 78 2.33 -8.46 -0.05
N SER A 79 2.23 -7.25 -0.59
CA SER A 79 3.36 -6.58 -1.23
C SER A 79 4.25 -5.88 -0.21
N TYR A 80 5.55 -6.19 -0.23
CA TYR A 80 6.57 -5.45 0.52
C TYR A 80 6.68 -3.97 0.08
N TYR A 81 6.26 -3.61 -1.12
CA TYR A 81 6.14 -2.21 -1.55
C TYR A 81 5.18 -1.43 -0.66
N THR A 82 3.94 -1.93 -0.51
CA THR A 82 2.90 -1.26 0.29
C THR A 82 3.21 -1.33 1.79
N GLN A 83 3.68 -2.51 2.27
CA GLN A 83 4.08 -2.67 3.67
C GLN A 83 5.24 -1.71 4.01
N GLY A 84 6.27 -1.66 3.16
CA GLY A 84 7.42 -0.79 3.37
C GLY A 84 7.09 0.69 3.24
N GLN A 85 6.23 1.10 2.31
CA GLN A 85 5.73 2.47 2.21
C GLN A 85 5.04 2.92 3.50
N ASN A 86 4.18 2.07 4.04
CA ASN A 86 3.49 2.33 5.31
C ASN A 86 4.50 2.43 6.47
N LEU A 87 5.41 1.46 6.59
CA LEU A 87 6.44 1.48 7.64
C LEU A 87 7.36 2.69 7.56
N ALA A 88 7.72 3.14 6.35
CA ALA A 88 8.50 4.36 6.15
C ALA A 88 7.78 5.59 6.71
N CYS A 89 6.47 5.72 6.42
CA CYS A 89 5.64 6.80 6.98
C CYS A 89 5.59 6.75 8.50
N LEU A 90 5.36 5.55 9.08
CA LEU A 90 5.29 5.38 10.53
C LEU A 90 6.63 5.64 11.23
N LEU A 91 7.74 5.22 10.63
CA LEU A 91 9.09 5.50 11.12
C LEU A 91 9.41 7.00 11.06
N ASP A 92 9.09 7.66 9.94
CA ASP A 92 9.33 9.11 9.80
C ASP A 92 8.60 9.91 10.87
N LEU A 93 7.31 9.62 11.10
CA LEU A 93 6.52 10.26 12.15
C LEU A 93 7.06 9.95 13.56
N SER A 94 7.45 8.71 13.82
CA SER A 94 8.00 8.30 15.11
C SER A 94 9.34 8.97 15.41
N ILE A 95 10.25 9.02 14.42
CA ILE A 95 11.54 9.70 14.54
C ILE A 95 11.33 11.21 14.79
N ARG A 96 10.44 11.85 14.05
CA ARG A 96 10.11 13.27 14.25
C ARG A 96 9.55 13.54 15.63
N ASN A 97 8.63 12.70 16.11
CA ASN A 97 8.09 12.82 17.46
C ASN A 97 9.19 12.68 18.52
N ASP A 98 10.02 11.65 18.42
CA ASP A 98 11.04 11.33 19.41
C ASP A 98 12.19 12.34 19.46
N THR A 99 12.38 13.06 18.38
CA THR A 99 13.41 14.13 18.26
C THR A 99 12.83 15.55 18.35
N ASN A 100 11.57 15.70 18.73
CA ASN A 100 10.89 17.01 18.71
C ASN A 100 11.02 17.73 17.35
N GLY A 101 10.93 17.00 16.25
CA GLY A 101 11.01 17.50 14.88
C GLY A 101 12.39 17.97 14.43
N THR A 102 13.46 17.61 15.16
CA THR A 102 14.83 17.99 14.77
C THR A 102 15.49 16.98 13.82
N ALA A 103 14.96 15.76 13.71
CA ALA A 103 15.39 14.75 12.77
C ALA A 103 14.19 14.03 12.15
N SER A 104 14.42 13.29 11.07
CA SER A 104 13.44 12.61 10.26
C SER A 104 14.04 11.35 9.63
N LEU A 105 13.26 10.65 8.84
CA LEU A 105 13.75 9.52 8.04
C LEU A 105 14.83 9.96 7.02
N ASP A 106 14.81 11.24 6.57
CA ASP A 106 15.86 11.80 5.69
C ASP A 106 17.26 11.70 6.36
N ASP A 107 17.34 11.87 7.69
CA ASP A 107 18.60 11.79 8.43
C ASP A 107 19.11 10.35 8.54
N VAL A 108 18.19 9.39 8.65
CA VAL A 108 18.53 7.95 8.61
C VAL A 108 19.13 7.59 7.24
N PHE A 109 18.51 8.07 6.14
CA PHE A 109 19.02 7.83 4.80
C PHE A 109 20.39 8.49 4.56
N ARG A 110 20.60 9.71 5.03
CA ARG A 110 21.91 10.36 4.95
C ARG A 110 22.98 9.56 5.71
N ALA A 111 22.61 9.02 6.88
CA ALA A 111 23.52 8.18 7.65
C ALA A 111 23.84 6.86 6.93
N LEU A 112 22.83 6.15 6.39
CA LEU A 112 23.03 4.96 5.58
C LEU A 112 23.92 5.24 4.36
N TYR A 113 23.69 6.34 3.66
CA TYR A 113 24.53 6.75 2.53
C TYR A 113 25.99 6.99 2.93
N ASN A 114 26.22 7.76 4.01
CA ASN A 114 27.58 8.12 4.44
C ASN A 114 28.32 6.96 5.13
N ASP A 115 27.62 6.17 5.96
CA ASP A 115 28.21 5.13 6.78
C ASP A 115 28.37 3.80 6.02
N HIS A 116 27.57 3.59 4.94
CA HIS A 116 27.57 2.34 4.18
C HIS A 116 27.89 2.57 2.70
N TYR A 117 27.00 3.21 1.91
CA TYR A 117 27.15 3.31 0.47
C TYR A 117 28.48 3.95 0.04
N LYS A 118 28.84 5.10 0.62
CA LYS A 118 30.14 5.75 0.33
C LYS A 118 31.36 4.90 0.67
N LYS A 119 31.20 3.89 1.51
CA LYS A 119 32.25 2.96 1.92
C LYS A 119 32.21 1.65 1.12
N GLY A 120 31.38 1.58 0.06
CA GLY A 120 31.27 0.42 -0.82
C GLY A 120 30.67 -0.82 -0.15
N ARG A 121 29.84 -0.66 0.89
CA ARG A 121 29.19 -1.76 1.60
C ARG A 121 27.69 -1.61 1.68
N GLY A 122 26.97 -2.74 1.75
CA GLY A 122 25.55 -2.77 2.07
C GLY A 122 25.30 -2.50 3.57
N PHE A 123 24.03 -2.50 3.95
CA PHE A 123 23.60 -2.40 5.35
C PHE A 123 22.65 -3.55 5.69
N THR A 124 22.54 -3.84 6.97
CA THR A 124 21.60 -4.81 7.55
C THR A 124 20.46 -4.09 8.26
N THR A 125 19.44 -4.84 8.66
CA THR A 125 18.37 -4.29 9.52
C THR A 125 18.93 -3.78 10.85
N ASP A 126 19.94 -4.47 11.42
CA ASP A 126 20.58 -4.05 12.67
C ASP A 126 21.37 -2.74 12.52
N ASP A 127 22.03 -2.53 11.38
CA ASP A 127 22.67 -1.25 11.06
C ASP A 127 21.63 -0.12 11.04
N MET A 128 20.49 -0.36 10.42
CA MET A 128 19.40 0.62 10.35
C MET A 128 18.83 0.94 11.74
N ILE A 129 18.57 -0.08 12.56
CA ILE A 129 18.12 0.09 13.94
C ILE A 129 19.15 0.91 14.73
N GLY A 130 20.44 0.56 14.61
CA GLY A 130 21.53 1.28 15.28
C GLY A 130 21.61 2.74 14.90
N ILE A 131 21.38 3.07 13.62
CA ILE A 131 21.32 4.46 13.13
C ILE A 131 20.13 5.19 13.75
N ILE A 132 18.92 4.58 13.71
CA ILE A 132 17.72 5.18 14.30
C ILE A 132 17.89 5.42 15.79
N ASN A 133 18.40 4.44 16.53
CA ASN A 133 18.67 4.56 17.97
C ASN A 133 19.67 5.68 18.28
N ARG A 134 20.71 5.83 17.45
CA ARG A 134 21.69 6.91 17.58
C ARG A 134 21.08 8.28 17.38
N ILE A 135 20.15 8.42 16.41
CA ILE A 135 19.47 9.68 16.08
C ILE A 135 18.43 10.03 17.16
N THR A 136 17.59 9.08 17.53
CA THR A 136 16.44 9.31 18.42
C THR A 136 16.79 9.27 19.91
N LYS A 137 17.93 8.62 20.26
CA LYS A 137 18.31 8.27 21.63
C LYS A 137 17.31 7.31 22.31
N LYS A 138 16.55 6.56 21.51
CA LYS A 138 15.60 5.55 21.96
C LYS A 138 15.88 4.21 21.26
N ASP A 139 15.43 3.10 21.87
CA ASP A 139 15.56 1.78 21.28
C ASP A 139 14.33 1.50 20.38
N TYR A 140 14.61 1.26 19.10
CA TYR A 140 13.62 0.91 18.09
C TYR A 140 13.53 -0.60 17.83
N ARG A 141 14.27 -1.44 18.58
CA ARG A 141 14.24 -2.90 18.41
C ARG A 141 12.81 -3.46 18.51
N ASP A 142 12.01 -2.96 19.47
CA ASP A 142 10.62 -3.40 19.65
C ASP A 142 9.77 -3.05 18.42
N PHE A 143 9.92 -1.86 17.85
CA PHE A 143 9.22 -1.47 16.61
C PHE A 143 9.51 -2.45 15.48
N PHE A 144 10.78 -2.82 15.29
CA PHE A 144 11.18 -3.75 14.23
C PHE A 144 10.69 -5.17 14.51
N ASN A 145 10.77 -5.65 15.74
CA ASN A 145 10.29 -6.97 16.11
C ASN A 145 8.78 -7.13 15.87
N ARG A 146 8.00 -6.11 16.19
CA ARG A 146 6.53 -6.16 16.05
C ARG A 146 6.07 -5.95 14.61
N TYR A 147 6.66 -5.00 13.89
CA TYR A 147 6.11 -4.50 12.63
C TYR A 147 6.92 -4.85 11.39
N VAL A 148 8.19 -5.24 11.52
CA VAL A 148 9.05 -5.65 10.40
C VAL A 148 9.20 -7.17 10.34
N PHE A 149 9.54 -7.79 11.48
CA PHE A 149 9.68 -9.24 11.60
C PHE A 149 8.41 -9.94 12.08
N GLY A 150 7.51 -9.21 12.72
CA GLY A 150 6.20 -9.67 13.16
C GLY A 150 5.08 -9.18 12.26
N VAL A 151 3.87 -9.57 12.63
CA VAL A 151 2.62 -9.26 11.91
C VAL A 151 1.64 -8.44 12.76
N GLU A 152 2.13 -7.79 13.80
CA GLU A 152 1.28 -6.96 14.65
C GLU A 152 0.75 -5.74 13.88
N VAL A 153 -0.46 -5.33 14.23
CA VAL A 153 -1.06 -4.09 13.68
C VAL A 153 -0.37 -2.90 14.34
N PRO A 154 0.20 -1.98 13.55
CA PRO A 154 0.71 -0.75 14.12
C PRO A 154 -0.40 0.06 14.81
N ASP A 155 -0.03 0.75 15.91
CA ASP A 155 -0.91 1.72 16.55
C ASP A 155 -0.98 3.00 15.71
N TYR A 156 -1.76 2.92 14.63
CA TYR A 156 -1.92 4.02 13.67
C TYR A 156 -2.46 5.28 14.31
N ASP A 157 -3.42 5.16 15.24
CA ASP A 157 -4.03 6.30 15.92
C ASP A 157 -2.97 7.08 16.70
N ARG A 158 -2.13 6.37 17.45
CA ARG A 158 -1.02 6.97 18.19
C ARG A 158 0.01 7.60 17.27
N ILE A 159 0.42 6.90 16.19
CA ILE A 159 1.53 7.37 15.35
C ILE A 159 1.11 8.55 14.49
N PHE A 160 -0.07 8.54 13.87
CA PHE A 160 -0.59 9.72 13.18
C PHE A 160 -0.90 10.87 14.15
N GLY A 161 -1.28 10.54 15.40
CA GLY A 161 -1.43 11.49 16.49
C GLY A 161 -0.16 12.26 16.82
N TYR A 162 1.05 11.72 16.56
CA TYR A 162 2.30 12.45 16.72
C TYR A 162 2.38 13.72 15.85
N ALA A 163 1.72 13.71 14.69
CA ALA A 163 1.58 14.87 13.82
C ALA A 163 0.25 15.63 14.01
N GLY A 164 -0.51 15.33 15.06
CA GLY A 164 -1.80 15.95 15.32
C GLY A 164 -2.86 15.60 14.30
N TYR A 165 -2.85 14.35 13.79
CA TYR A 165 -3.91 13.80 12.96
C TYR A 165 -4.71 12.76 13.71
N LYS A 166 -6.03 12.75 13.47
CA LYS A 166 -6.95 11.69 13.87
C LYS A 166 -7.17 10.76 12.69
N LEU A 167 -7.08 9.46 12.95
CA LEU A 167 -7.42 8.44 11.97
C LEU A 167 -8.89 8.07 12.08
N GLU A 168 -9.64 8.32 11.02
CA GLU A 168 -11.02 7.87 10.90
C GLU A 168 -11.06 6.56 10.12
N LYS A 169 -11.82 5.59 10.64
CA LYS A 169 -12.02 4.26 10.04
C LYS A 169 -13.51 4.09 9.73
N LYS A 170 -13.85 3.91 8.46
CA LYS A 170 -15.25 3.77 8.03
C LYS A 170 -15.41 2.53 7.16
N PRO A 171 -16.34 1.61 7.50
CA PRO A 171 -16.63 0.49 6.62
C PRO A 171 -17.28 0.99 5.32
N GLN A 172 -16.81 0.47 4.20
CA GLN A 172 -17.34 0.72 2.88
C GLN A 172 -17.60 -0.60 2.17
N ALA A 173 -18.70 -0.67 1.45
CA ALA A 173 -18.96 -1.78 0.55
C ALA A 173 -18.19 -1.54 -0.76
N THR A 174 -17.31 -2.45 -1.12
CA THR A 174 -16.59 -2.43 -2.40
C THR A 174 -17.10 -3.54 -3.31
N PRO A 175 -17.16 -3.30 -4.63
CA PRO A 175 -17.60 -4.33 -5.57
C PRO A 175 -16.63 -5.51 -5.58
N ASP A 176 -17.19 -6.70 -5.60
CA ASP A 176 -16.50 -7.95 -5.82
C ASP A 176 -16.98 -8.57 -7.13
N PHE A 177 -16.19 -8.36 -8.16
CA PHE A 177 -16.52 -8.88 -9.50
C PHE A 177 -16.17 -10.36 -9.67
N GLY A 178 -15.27 -10.91 -8.84
CA GLY A 178 -14.80 -12.30 -8.95
C GLY A 178 -14.00 -12.57 -10.24
N PHE A 179 -13.33 -11.56 -10.80
CA PHE A 179 -12.40 -11.69 -11.92
C PHE A 179 -11.24 -10.71 -11.83
N SER A 180 -10.13 -11.05 -12.49
CA SER A 180 -9.08 -10.09 -12.79
C SER A 180 -9.07 -9.74 -14.28
N VAL A 181 -8.62 -8.51 -14.60
CA VAL A 181 -8.59 -8.02 -15.98
C VAL A 181 -7.24 -7.36 -16.31
N ARG A 182 -6.96 -7.27 -17.60
CA ARG A 182 -5.91 -6.42 -18.17
C ARG A 182 -6.49 -5.49 -19.22
N PRO A 183 -5.98 -4.25 -19.35
CA PRO A 183 -6.39 -3.35 -20.41
C PRO A 183 -6.13 -3.93 -21.81
N ARG A 184 -7.04 -3.67 -22.74
CA ARG A 184 -6.93 -3.96 -24.17
C ARG A 184 -7.57 -2.81 -24.96
N ASN A 185 -7.19 -2.65 -26.23
CA ASN A 185 -7.88 -1.73 -27.12
C ASN A 185 -9.38 -2.09 -27.20
N GLY A 186 -10.24 -1.14 -26.84
CA GLY A 186 -11.70 -1.30 -26.84
C GLY A 186 -12.30 -1.96 -25.61
N GLY A 187 -11.51 -2.31 -24.56
CA GLY A 187 -12.09 -2.92 -23.36
C GLY A 187 -11.07 -3.51 -22.38
N PHE A 188 -11.52 -4.46 -21.58
CA PHE A 188 -10.69 -5.20 -20.64
C PHE A 188 -10.81 -6.70 -20.91
N THR A 189 -9.67 -7.38 -21.10
CA THR A 189 -9.63 -8.85 -21.23
C THR A 189 -9.63 -9.48 -19.84
N ILE A 190 -10.50 -10.47 -19.61
CA ILE A 190 -10.53 -11.28 -18.39
C ILE A 190 -9.30 -12.20 -18.37
N ASN A 191 -8.45 -12.06 -17.35
CA ASN A 191 -7.27 -12.92 -17.14
C ASN A 191 -7.61 -14.16 -16.32
N SER A 192 -8.46 -14.00 -15.29
CA SER A 192 -8.88 -15.09 -14.41
C SER A 192 -10.30 -14.86 -13.91
N VAL A 193 -11.00 -15.97 -13.64
CA VAL A 193 -12.32 -15.99 -13.03
C VAL A 193 -12.23 -16.78 -11.74
N GLU A 194 -12.70 -16.23 -10.63
CA GLU A 194 -12.78 -16.91 -9.33
C GLU A 194 -13.85 -18.02 -9.41
N PRO A 195 -13.54 -19.29 -9.09
CA PRO A 195 -14.44 -20.41 -9.34
C PRO A 195 -15.84 -20.31 -8.73
N ASN A 196 -15.97 -19.64 -7.58
CA ASN A 196 -17.24 -19.45 -6.86
C ASN A 196 -17.65 -17.99 -6.78
N GLY A 197 -17.03 -17.13 -7.60
CA GLY A 197 -17.26 -15.70 -7.61
C GLY A 197 -18.45 -15.27 -8.47
N SER A 198 -18.78 -13.99 -8.40
CA SER A 198 -19.86 -13.35 -9.17
C SER A 198 -19.71 -13.55 -10.69
N ALA A 199 -18.47 -13.51 -11.21
CA ALA A 199 -18.16 -13.73 -12.61
C ALA A 199 -18.46 -15.16 -13.07
N ALA A 200 -18.09 -16.17 -12.27
CA ALA A 200 -18.39 -17.56 -12.58
C ALA A 200 -19.90 -17.82 -12.62
N ALA A 201 -20.65 -17.25 -11.65
CA ALA A 201 -22.10 -17.33 -11.63
C ALA A 201 -22.74 -16.67 -12.86
N ALA A 202 -22.13 -15.59 -13.37
CA ALA A 202 -22.55 -14.91 -14.61
C ALA A 202 -22.04 -15.60 -15.89
N LYS A 203 -21.34 -16.74 -15.81
CA LYS A 203 -20.77 -17.51 -16.93
C LYS A 203 -19.70 -16.74 -17.73
N LEU A 204 -19.03 -15.80 -17.11
CA LEU A 204 -17.84 -15.16 -17.67
C LEU A 204 -16.69 -16.17 -17.76
N GLN A 205 -15.82 -15.99 -18.75
CA GLN A 205 -14.71 -16.89 -19.02
C GLN A 205 -13.40 -16.11 -19.17
N THR A 206 -12.30 -16.76 -18.85
CA THR A 206 -10.97 -16.25 -19.17
C THR A 206 -10.86 -16.06 -20.69
N GLY A 207 -10.35 -14.90 -21.11
CA GLY A 207 -10.24 -14.50 -22.50
C GLY A 207 -11.41 -13.66 -23.03
N ASP A 208 -12.54 -13.58 -22.33
CA ASP A 208 -13.61 -12.62 -22.66
C ASP A 208 -13.07 -11.20 -22.64
N VAL A 209 -13.58 -10.37 -23.54
CA VAL A 209 -13.26 -8.93 -23.57
C VAL A 209 -14.50 -8.13 -23.20
N ILE A 210 -14.49 -7.54 -22.02
CA ILE A 210 -15.57 -6.65 -21.56
C ILE A 210 -15.45 -5.32 -22.31
N THR A 211 -16.48 -4.95 -23.05
CA THR A 211 -16.53 -3.72 -23.86
C THR A 211 -17.51 -2.69 -23.30
N LYS A 212 -18.65 -3.14 -22.72
CA LYS A 212 -19.67 -2.25 -22.16
C LYS A 212 -20.19 -2.76 -20.81
N ILE A 213 -20.64 -1.82 -19.98
CA ILE A 213 -21.40 -2.10 -18.76
C ILE A 213 -22.68 -1.27 -18.82
N ASN A 214 -23.84 -1.95 -18.67
CA ASN A 214 -25.17 -1.33 -18.78
C ASN A 214 -25.36 -0.50 -20.07
N GLY A 215 -24.76 -0.96 -21.18
CA GLY A 215 -24.81 -0.30 -22.49
C GLY A 215 -23.82 0.85 -22.69
N GLY A 216 -23.19 1.33 -21.62
CA GLY A 216 -22.15 2.37 -21.69
C GLY A 216 -20.73 1.78 -21.85
N SER A 217 -19.77 2.63 -22.25
CA SER A 217 -18.36 2.23 -22.36
C SER A 217 -17.83 1.71 -21.02
N VAL A 218 -17.10 0.58 -21.05
CA VAL A 218 -16.47 0.05 -19.85
C VAL A 218 -15.45 1.00 -19.24
N PHE A 219 -14.82 1.88 -20.04
CA PHE A 219 -13.82 2.84 -19.55
C PHE A 219 -14.45 4.01 -18.75
N GLU A 220 -15.75 4.27 -18.93
CA GLU A 220 -16.49 5.33 -18.23
C GLU A 220 -17.33 4.78 -17.07
N ALA A 221 -17.29 3.47 -16.85
CA ALA A 221 -18.14 2.83 -15.87
C ALA A 221 -17.72 3.21 -14.43
N PRO A 222 -18.68 3.59 -13.57
CA PRO A 222 -18.41 3.94 -12.17
C PRO A 222 -18.24 2.66 -11.33
N PHE A 223 -17.18 1.90 -11.57
CA PHE A 223 -16.96 0.58 -10.97
C PHE A 223 -17.19 0.53 -9.46
N GLY A 224 -16.72 1.53 -8.71
CA GLY A 224 -16.87 1.59 -7.26
C GLY A 224 -18.32 1.61 -6.76
N THR A 225 -19.29 1.88 -7.63
CA THR A 225 -20.72 1.99 -7.25
C THR A 225 -21.50 0.70 -7.43
N PHE A 226 -20.90 -0.37 -7.93
CA PHE A 226 -21.61 -1.60 -8.32
C PHE A 226 -21.70 -2.66 -7.20
N ALA A 227 -21.14 -2.43 -6.01
CA ALA A 227 -21.24 -3.36 -4.91
C ALA A 227 -22.68 -3.81 -4.66
N GLY A 228 -22.95 -5.12 -4.72
CA GLY A 228 -24.26 -5.74 -4.51
C GLY A 228 -25.30 -5.49 -5.59
N LYS A 229 -24.97 -4.76 -6.66
CA LYS A 229 -25.93 -4.40 -7.74
C LYS A 229 -25.93 -5.44 -8.86
N GLU A 230 -27.05 -5.48 -9.57
CA GLU A 230 -27.17 -6.16 -10.86
C GLU A 230 -26.69 -5.22 -11.98
N ILE A 231 -25.85 -5.75 -12.85
CA ILE A 231 -25.34 -5.08 -14.04
C ILE A 231 -25.49 -5.98 -15.26
N LYS A 232 -25.44 -5.40 -16.43
CA LYS A 232 -25.37 -6.12 -17.69
C LYS A 232 -24.00 -5.86 -18.34
N LEU A 233 -23.23 -6.92 -18.54
CA LEU A 233 -21.97 -6.86 -19.24
C LEU A 233 -22.15 -7.19 -20.70
N THR A 234 -21.54 -6.42 -21.60
CA THR A 234 -21.35 -6.80 -22.98
C THR A 234 -19.91 -7.26 -23.14
N VAL A 235 -19.72 -8.51 -23.56
CA VAL A 235 -18.41 -9.14 -23.77
C VAL A 235 -18.26 -9.63 -25.20
N THR A 236 -17.03 -9.59 -25.72
CA THR A 236 -16.68 -10.27 -26.95
C THR A 236 -16.03 -11.62 -26.61
N ARG A 237 -16.60 -12.70 -27.10
CA ARG A 237 -16.13 -14.08 -26.96
C ARG A 237 -16.09 -14.76 -28.34
N GLY A 238 -14.92 -15.23 -28.78
CA GLY A 238 -14.77 -15.85 -30.09
C GLY A 238 -15.12 -14.98 -31.29
N GLY A 239 -15.11 -13.66 -31.11
CA GLY A 239 -15.51 -12.67 -32.13
C GLY A 239 -16.97 -12.26 -32.10
N GLU A 240 -17.79 -12.89 -31.27
CA GLU A 240 -19.21 -12.57 -31.10
C GLU A 240 -19.44 -11.68 -29.87
N GLU A 241 -20.39 -10.75 -29.96
CA GLU A 241 -20.83 -9.91 -28.84
C GLU A 241 -21.94 -10.66 -28.07
N ILE A 242 -21.73 -10.84 -26.75
CA ILE A 242 -22.65 -11.54 -25.85
C ILE A 242 -23.02 -10.62 -24.70
N GLU A 243 -24.28 -10.55 -24.36
CA GLU A 243 -24.76 -9.86 -23.16
C GLU A 243 -24.95 -10.87 -22.00
N LEU A 244 -24.32 -10.58 -20.87
CA LEU A 244 -24.38 -11.40 -19.67
C LEU A 244 -24.87 -10.57 -18.48
N PRO A 245 -26.00 -10.96 -17.85
CA PRO A 245 -26.41 -10.37 -16.59
C PRO A 245 -25.48 -10.85 -15.48
N MET A 246 -25.08 -9.95 -14.59
CA MET A 246 -24.18 -10.24 -13.48
C MET A 246 -24.65 -9.54 -12.22
N LYS A 247 -24.82 -10.30 -11.14
CA LYS A 247 -24.96 -9.73 -9.81
C LYS A 247 -23.57 -9.57 -9.20
N VAL A 248 -23.13 -8.34 -9.05
CA VAL A 248 -21.81 -8.01 -8.48
C VAL A 248 -21.84 -8.32 -6.99
N GLY A 249 -20.82 -9.03 -6.51
CA GLY A 249 -20.63 -9.27 -5.09
C GLY A 249 -20.29 -7.98 -4.34
N SER A 250 -20.22 -8.08 -3.03
CA SER A 250 -19.82 -6.98 -2.15
C SER A 250 -18.86 -7.51 -1.11
N ARG A 251 -17.71 -6.85 -0.98
CA ARG A 251 -16.76 -7.06 0.14
C ARG A 251 -16.78 -5.82 1.03
N GLU A 252 -16.66 -6.04 2.33
CA GLU A 252 -16.42 -4.95 3.26
C GLU A 252 -14.95 -4.51 3.15
N PHE A 253 -14.73 -3.22 3.04
CA PHE A 253 -13.43 -2.58 3.03
C PHE A 253 -13.42 -1.50 4.11
N MET A 254 -12.44 -1.55 5.00
CA MET A 254 -12.27 -0.50 6.01
C MET A 254 -11.47 0.65 5.41
N ALA A 255 -12.16 1.71 5.00
CA ALA A 255 -11.52 2.92 4.48
C ALA A 255 -10.94 3.77 5.62
N TYR A 256 -9.75 4.29 5.41
CA TYR A 256 -9.05 5.16 6.36
C TYR A 256 -8.95 6.58 5.79
N SER A 257 -9.12 7.57 6.65
CA SER A 257 -8.86 8.97 6.33
C SER A 257 -8.20 9.69 7.51
N LEU A 258 -7.41 10.72 7.20
CA LEU A 258 -6.75 11.55 8.20
C LEU A 258 -7.42 12.94 8.24
N SER A 259 -7.82 13.37 9.43
CA SER A 259 -8.30 14.72 9.70
C SER A 259 -7.42 15.41 10.74
N GLU A 260 -7.24 16.72 10.62
CA GLU A 260 -6.46 17.47 11.62
C GLU A 260 -7.17 17.47 12.98
N ASP A 261 -6.41 17.21 14.04
CA ASP A 261 -6.89 17.42 15.39
C ASP A 261 -6.83 18.90 15.74
N THR A 262 -7.98 19.52 15.93
CA THR A 262 -8.07 20.95 16.35
C THR A 262 -7.49 21.21 17.73
N ALA A 263 -7.32 20.17 18.55
CA ALA A 263 -6.70 20.23 19.88
C ALA A 263 -5.22 19.80 19.88
N ALA A 264 -4.57 19.75 18.69
CA ALA A 264 -3.17 19.34 18.57
C ALA A 264 -2.25 20.26 19.39
N THR A 265 -1.34 19.65 20.12
CA THR A 265 -0.35 20.35 20.94
C THR A 265 0.71 21.06 20.06
N PRO A 266 1.44 22.06 20.59
CA PRO A 266 2.54 22.70 19.84
C PRO A 266 3.60 21.71 19.32
N GLN A 267 3.89 20.65 20.07
CA GLN A 267 4.81 19.59 19.61
C GLN A 267 4.25 18.83 18.41
N GLN A 268 2.99 18.43 18.45
CA GLN A 268 2.32 17.74 17.33
C GLN A 268 2.26 18.62 16.09
N ILE A 269 1.97 19.92 16.26
CA ILE A 269 2.00 20.88 15.15
C ILE A 269 3.40 20.98 14.56
N LYS A 270 4.45 21.06 15.39
CA LYS A 270 5.84 21.09 14.91
C LYS A 270 6.22 19.83 14.13
N VAL A 271 5.80 18.65 14.60
CA VAL A 271 6.01 17.38 13.88
C VAL A 271 5.29 17.42 12.54
N ARG A 272 4.02 17.84 12.50
CA ARG A 272 3.22 18.00 11.30
C ARG A 272 3.87 18.93 10.28
N ASP A 273 4.26 20.13 10.73
CA ASP A 273 4.86 21.14 9.85
C ASP A 273 6.18 20.62 9.25
N GLY A 274 6.99 19.91 10.05
CA GLY A 274 8.20 19.26 9.55
C GLY A 274 7.92 18.14 8.56
N TRP A 275 6.86 17.35 8.76
CA TRP A 275 6.44 16.26 7.87
C TRP A 275 5.89 16.78 6.54
N LEU A 276 5.11 17.88 6.60
CA LEU A 276 4.48 18.54 5.47
C LEU A 276 5.32 19.67 4.84
N LYS A 277 6.59 19.80 5.23
CA LYS A 277 7.45 20.84 4.67
C LYS A 277 7.69 20.62 3.18
N GLN A 278 7.28 21.60 2.38
CA GLN A 278 7.55 21.72 0.95
C GLN A 278 8.91 22.33 0.69
#